data_31d3fdd96f4a05b5c057b203d477a495
#
_entry.id   31d3fdd96f4a05b5c057b203d477a495
#
_cell.length_a   1.000
_cell.length_b   1.000
_cell.length_c   1.000
_cell.angle_alpha   90.00
_cell.angle_beta   90.00
_cell.angle_gamma   90.00
#
_symmetry.space_group_name_H-M   'P 1'
#
loop_
_entity.id
_entity.type
_entity.pdbx_description
1 polymer ?
#
loop_
_entity_poly.entity_id
_entity_poly.type
_entity_poly.pdbx_seq_one_letter_code
_entity_poly.pdbx_strand_id
1 'polypeptide(L)'
;IYILVLFSFTACQNYLDIVPDNIATIETAFTTRTSAERFMSTCYGYIPEHANVEQNFALLASDEIWYYGERDFYMNNETSLRLAKGMQNATDPYCNYWEGRRGGSNLFIAIRDCNIFLENIKDIPGLKGNEKDRWIAEVKALKAFYHFWLFRMYGPIPIVDENISLDASPEATQVVLSLIHI
;
A
#
# COMPACT_ATOMS: atom_id res chain seq x y z
N ILE A 1 -37.43 36.49 -29.65
CA ILE A 1 -36.65 36.47 -28.37
C ILE A 1 -36.83 35.14 -27.67
N TYR A 2 -37.99 34.49 -27.69
CA TYR A 2 -38.25 33.20 -27.01
C TYR A 2 -37.62 31.97 -27.69
N ILE A 3 -37.25 32.02 -28.96
CA ILE A 3 -36.62 30.91 -29.70
C ILE A 3 -35.15 30.83 -29.41
N LEU A 4 -34.48 31.91 -28.96
CA LEU A 4 -33.04 31.93 -28.68
C LEU A 4 -32.65 31.28 -27.32
N VAL A 5 -33.62 31.14 -26.42
CA VAL A 5 -33.40 30.55 -25.07
C VAL A 5 -33.45 29.02 -25.08
N LEU A 6 -34.04 28.41 -26.12
CA LEU A 6 -34.18 26.94 -26.20
C LEU A 6 -32.93 26.22 -26.73
N PHE A 7 -31.93 26.96 -27.23
CA PHE A 7 -30.69 26.35 -27.78
C PHE A 7 -29.53 26.24 -26.80
N SER A 8 -29.69 26.69 -25.55
CA SER A 8 -28.61 26.74 -24.57
C SER A 8 -28.45 25.49 -23.69
N PHE A 9 -29.20 24.40 -23.92
CA PHE A 9 -29.15 23.19 -23.10
C PHE A 9 -28.48 21.98 -23.76
N THR A 10 -27.82 22.15 -24.90
CA THR A 10 -27.00 21.09 -25.50
C THR A 10 -25.53 21.26 -25.19
N ALA A 11 -25.18 21.45 -23.92
CA ALA A 11 -23.79 21.56 -23.48
C ALA A 11 -23.27 20.21 -22.96
N CYS A 12 -22.41 19.58 -23.77
CA CYS A 12 -21.29 18.71 -23.34
C CYS A 12 -21.58 17.66 -22.27
N GLN A 13 -22.32 16.60 -22.61
CA GLN A 13 -22.40 15.42 -21.70
C GLN A 13 -21.14 14.57 -21.70
N ASN A 14 -20.27 14.66 -22.70
CA ASN A 14 -19.08 13.77 -22.81
C ASN A 14 -17.72 14.44 -22.54
N TYR A 15 -17.69 15.71 -22.14
CA TYR A 15 -16.43 16.41 -21.89
C TYR A 15 -15.73 15.96 -20.62
N LEU A 16 -16.47 15.45 -19.64
CA LEU A 16 -15.92 14.96 -18.37
C LEU A 16 -15.54 13.46 -18.41
N ASP A 17 -15.96 12.72 -19.43
CA ASP A 17 -15.65 11.30 -19.60
C ASP A 17 -14.37 11.03 -20.42
N ILE A 18 -13.67 12.08 -20.84
CA ILE A 18 -12.37 11.92 -21.50
C ILE A 18 -11.33 11.66 -20.40
N VAL A 19 -11.07 10.39 -20.12
CA VAL A 19 -9.88 9.98 -19.39
C VAL A 19 -8.68 10.37 -20.27
N PRO A 20 -7.78 11.26 -19.83
CA PRO A 20 -6.61 11.62 -20.63
C PRO A 20 -5.82 10.34 -20.96
N ASP A 21 -5.42 10.14 -22.21
CA ASP A 21 -4.65 8.98 -22.69
C ASP A 21 -3.32 8.76 -21.92
N ASN A 22 -2.93 9.71 -21.09
CA ASN A 22 -1.72 9.66 -20.25
C ASN A 22 -1.93 9.14 -18.82
N ILE A 23 -3.18 8.79 -18.44
CA ILE A 23 -3.38 8.18 -17.12
C ILE A 23 -3.01 6.71 -17.23
N ALA A 24 -1.93 6.32 -16.55
CA ALA A 24 -1.55 4.93 -16.41
C ALA A 24 -2.66 4.18 -15.65
N THR A 25 -3.51 3.46 -16.39
CA THR A 25 -4.50 2.56 -15.81
C THR A 25 -3.85 1.24 -15.42
N ILE A 26 -4.49 0.46 -14.56
CA ILE A 26 -4.03 -0.90 -14.21
C ILE A 26 -3.85 -1.74 -15.48
N GLU A 27 -4.75 -1.59 -16.45
CA GLU A 27 -4.69 -2.29 -17.74
C GLU A 27 -3.41 -1.96 -18.53
N THR A 28 -2.98 -0.69 -18.56
CA THR A 28 -1.75 -0.28 -19.23
C THR A 28 -0.48 -0.73 -18.51
N ALA A 29 -0.55 -0.95 -17.19
CA ALA A 29 0.58 -1.38 -16.38
C ALA A 29 1.06 -2.79 -16.72
N PHE A 30 0.22 -3.63 -17.34
CA PHE A 30 0.54 -5.02 -17.67
C PHE A 30 0.61 -5.30 -19.19
N THR A 31 0.68 -4.26 -20.02
CA THR A 31 0.79 -4.40 -21.48
C THR A 31 2.18 -4.78 -21.94
N THR A 32 3.23 -4.45 -21.22
CA THR A 32 4.62 -4.73 -21.53
C THR A 32 5.39 -5.27 -20.34
N ARG A 33 6.47 -6.02 -20.60
CA ARG A 33 7.41 -6.49 -19.57
C ARG A 33 7.93 -5.34 -18.69
N THR A 34 8.33 -4.21 -19.31
CA THR A 34 8.88 -3.06 -18.60
C THR A 34 7.85 -2.39 -17.69
N SER A 35 6.60 -2.29 -18.13
CA SER A 35 5.52 -1.72 -17.31
C SER A 35 5.23 -2.60 -16.11
N ALA A 36 5.18 -3.92 -16.29
CA ALA A 36 4.98 -4.88 -15.21
C ALA A 36 6.14 -4.87 -14.20
N GLU A 37 7.39 -4.73 -14.67
CA GLU A 37 8.56 -4.60 -13.81
C GLU A 37 8.50 -3.33 -12.94
N ARG A 38 8.02 -2.21 -13.51
CA ARG A 38 7.76 -0.98 -12.74
C ARG A 38 6.67 -1.17 -11.70
N PHE A 39 5.60 -1.87 -12.05
CA PHE A 39 4.54 -2.17 -11.07
C PHE A 39 5.05 -3.08 -9.95
N MET A 40 5.86 -4.09 -10.27
CA MET A 40 6.53 -4.92 -9.27
C MET A 40 7.42 -4.08 -8.35
N SER A 41 8.15 -3.11 -8.88
CA SER A 41 8.94 -2.17 -8.07
C SER A 41 8.08 -1.35 -7.11
N THR A 42 6.84 -1.01 -7.48
CA THR A 42 5.87 -0.38 -6.57
C THR A 42 5.56 -1.30 -5.39
N CYS A 43 5.37 -2.61 -5.63
CA CYS A 43 5.17 -3.57 -4.55
C CYS A 43 6.34 -3.59 -3.55
N TYR A 44 7.58 -3.43 -4.02
CA TYR A 44 8.76 -3.31 -3.14
C TYR A 44 8.82 -1.99 -2.37
N GLY A 45 8.26 -0.92 -2.91
CA GLY A 45 8.31 0.43 -2.32
C GLY A 45 7.62 0.57 -0.95
N TYR A 46 6.83 -0.42 -0.54
CA TYR A 46 6.17 -0.41 0.76
C TYR A 46 6.97 -1.07 1.88
N ILE A 47 8.14 -1.65 1.57
CA ILE A 47 9.00 -2.29 2.58
C ILE A 47 9.42 -1.24 3.61
N PRO A 48 9.19 -1.47 4.92
CA PRO A 48 9.63 -0.57 5.96
C PRO A 48 11.14 -0.32 5.91
N GLU A 49 11.54 0.94 6.03
CA GLU A 49 12.94 1.37 5.92
C GLU A 49 13.73 1.04 7.19
N HIS A 50 14.14 -0.20 7.35
CA HIS A 50 14.95 -0.63 8.50
C HIS A 50 16.36 -0.03 8.54
N ALA A 51 16.90 0.36 7.38
CA ALA A 51 18.22 0.96 7.30
C ALA A 51 18.23 2.43 7.73
N ASN A 52 17.07 3.09 7.73
CA ASN A 52 16.92 4.45 8.22
C ASN A 52 16.74 4.43 9.73
N VAL A 53 17.78 4.81 10.46
CA VAL A 53 17.79 4.80 11.93
C VAL A 53 16.65 5.64 12.52
N GLU A 54 16.33 6.77 11.89
CA GLU A 54 15.28 7.69 12.35
C GLU A 54 13.87 7.11 12.21
N GLN A 55 13.65 6.26 11.21
CA GLN A 55 12.37 5.60 10.95
C GLN A 55 12.29 4.17 11.51
N ASN A 56 13.42 3.62 11.97
CA ASN A 56 13.46 2.29 12.56
C ASN A 56 12.99 2.32 14.01
N PHE A 57 11.68 2.15 14.20
CA PHE A 57 11.10 2.15 15.54
C PHE A 57 11.58 0.97 16.41
N ALA A 58 11.99 -0.15 15.80
CA ALA A 58 12.55 -1.26 16.55
C ALA A 58 13.88 -0.90 17.23
N LEU A 59 14.61 0.06 16.65
CA LEU A 59 15.90 0.52 17.18
C LEU A 59 15.70 1.72 18.13
N LEU A 60 15.00 2.76 17.70
CA LEU A 60 14.88 4.01 18.48
C LEU A 60 13.72 4.02 19.48
N ALA A 61 12.78 3.07 19.40
CA ALA A 61 11.69 2.93 20.37
C ALA A 61 12.02 1.94 21.50
N SER A 62 13.22 1.35 21.47
CA SER A 62 13.75 0.48 22.53
C SER A 62 14.64 1.26 23.50
N ASP A 63 15.15 0.59 24.52
CA ASP A 63 16.10 1.09 25.50
C ASP A 63 17.57 0.90 25.09
N GLU A 64 17.81 0.30 23.92
CA GLU A 64 19.17 0.01 23.43
C GLU A 64 19.89 1.26 22.93
N ILE A 65 19.16 2.23 22.36
CA ILE A 65 19.70 3.48 21.84
C ILE A 65 18.86 4.65 22.33
N TRP A 66 19.55 5.59 23.00
CA TRP A 66 18.95 6.87 23.35
C TRP A 66 19.74 8.02 22.77
N TYR A 67 19.06 8.97 22.17
CA TYR A 67 19.69 10.15 21.59
C TYR A 67 19.87 11.24 22.68
N TYR A 68 21.09 11.71 22.84
CA TYR A 68 21.41 12.79 23.79
C TYR A 68 22.07 13.96 23.07
N GLY A 69 21.60 15.19 23.26
CA GLY A 69 22.24 16.41 22.80
C GLY A 69 21.32 17.48 22.22
N GLU A 70 21.91 18.63 21.79
CA GLU A 70 21.22 19.82 21.24
C GLU A 70 20.47 19.59 19.91
N ARG A 71 20.59 18.43 19.30
CA ARG A 71 19.79 17.99 18.16
C ARG A 71 18.36 17.56 18.55
N ASP A 72 18.01 17.70 19.79
CA ASP A 72 16.71 17.32 20.37
C ASP A 72 15.52 17.91 19.61
N PHE A 73 15.66 19.08 18.99
CA PHE A 73 14.58 19.72 18.25
C PHE A 73 14.18 18.92 17.00
N TYR A 74 15.15 18.42 16.23
CA TYR A 74 14.89 17.60 15.05
C TYR A 74 14.48 16.19 15.42
N MET A 75 15.16 15.60 16.40
CA MET A 75 14.90 14.23 16.85
C MET A 75 13.62 14.11 17.69
N ASN A 76 13.16 15.17 18.33
CA ASN A 76 11.89 15.18 19.07
C ASN A 76 10.67 15.01 18.16
N ASN A 77 10.81 15.27 16.86
CA ASN A 77 9.75 15.07 15.89
C ASN A 77 9.78 13.68 15.27
N GLU A 78 10.86 12.91 15.50
CA GLU A 78 10.95 11.56 14.98
C GLU A 78 9.93 10.62 15.64
N THR A 79 9.22 9.90 14.81
CA THR A 79 8.11 9.03 15.20
C THR A 79 8.55 7.96 16.21
N SER A 80 9.71 7.37 15.98
CA SER A 80 10.25 6.30 16.83
C SER A 80 10.60 6.81 18.24
N LEU A 81 11.18 7.98 18.38
CA LEU A 81 11.47 8.59 19.69
C LEU A 81 10.21 8.98 20.47
N ARG A 82 9.14 9.37 19.76
CA ARG A 82 7.84 9.62 20.40
C ARG A 82 7.24 8.36 20.97
N LEU A 83 7.43 7.21 20.29
CA LEU A 83 7.07 5.91 20.85
C LEU A 83 7.87 5.60 22.13
N ALA A 84 9.19 5.79 22.10
CA ALA A 84 10.06 5.60 23.28
C ALA A 84 9.66 6.48 24.47
N LYS A 85 9.17 7.70 24.19
CA LYS A 85 8.64 8.63 25.21
C LYS A 85 7.23 8.29 25.68
N GLY A 86 6.62 7.20 25.23
CA GLY A 86 5.26 6.79 25.62
C GLY A 86 4.15 7.66 25.04
N MET A 87 4.41 8.38 23.96
CA MET A 87 3.44 9.29 23.31
C MET A 87 2.48 8.59 22.35
N GLN A 88 2.49 7.25 22.30
CA GLN A 88 1.56 6.47 21.47
C GLN A 88 0.12 6.69 21.92
N ASN A 89 -0.78 6.84 20.97
CA ASN A 89 -2.21 6.97 21.25
C ASN A 89 -3.04 6.23 20.18
N ALA A 90 -4.28 5.89 20.52
CA ALA A 90 -5.16 5.11 19.66
C ALA A 90 -5.83 5.95 18.56
N THR A 91 -5.93 7.27 18.73
CA THR A 91 -6.63 8.15 17.79
C THR A 91 -5.77 8.56 16.60
N ASP A 92 -4.47 8.74 16.83
CA ASP A 92 -3.48 9.12 15.83
C ASP A 92 -2.16 8.40 16.12
N PRO A 93 -2.09 7.09 15.88
CA PRO A 93 -0.95 6.26 16.27
C PRO A 93 0.30 6.56 15.45
N TYR A 94 1.44 6.57 16.12
CA TYR A 94 2.75 6.62 15.47
C TYR A 94 3.10 5.26 14.83
N CYS A 95 3.91 5.28 13.79
CA CYS A 95 4.24 4.08 13.00
C CYS A 95 2.99 3.33 12.53
N ASN A 96 2.01 4.08 12.03
CA ASN A 96 0.73 3.51 11.59
C ASN A 96 0.88 2.82 10.24
N TYR A 97 1.17 1.53 10.26
CA TYR A 97 1.25 0.68 9.06
C TYR A 97 -0.12 0.20 8.58
N TRP A 98 -1.19 0.48 9.32
CA TRP A 98 -2.55 0.16 8.92
C TRP A 98 -3.07 1.15 7.87
N GLU A 99 -2.88 2.43 8.12
CA GLU A 99 -3.37 3.53 7.26
C GLU A 99 -2.26 4.25 6.49
N GLY A 100 -1.00 4.01 6.81
CA GLY A 100 0.13 4.68 6.17
C GLY A 100 0.34 6.12 6.66
N ARG A 101 0.37 6.31 7.98
CA ARG A 101 0.56 7.63 8.60
C ARG A 101 1.66 7.60 9.64
N ARG A 102 2.15 8.77 10.00
CA ARG A 102 3.08 8.96 11.13
C ARG A 102 4.29 8.03 11.09
N GLY A 103 4.95 7.92 9.94
CA GLY A 103 6.13 7.09 9.74
C GLY A 103 5.86 5.63 9.38
N GLY A 104 4.60 5.24 9.16
CA GLY A 104 4.22 3.93 8.65
C GLY A 104 3.80 3.96 7.18
N SER A 105 4.14 2.93 6.40
CA SER A 105 3.59 2.69 5.06
C SER A 105 2.25 1.97 5.17
N ASN A 106 1.29 2.24 4.27
CA ASN A 106 0.03 1.50 4.25
C ASN A 106 0.22 0.10 3.68
N LEU A 107 0.33 -0.90 4.55
CA LEU A 107 0.60 -2.28 4.14
C LEU A 107 -0.62 -3.00 3.58
N PHE A 108 -1.84 -2.54 3.83
CA PHE A 108 -3.02 -3.08 3.14
C PHE A 108 -3.08 -2.63 1.68
N ILE A 109 -2.63 -1.40 1.37
CA ILE A 109 -2.43 -0.99 -0.03
C ILE A 109 -1.33 -1.83 -0.68
N ALA A 110 -0.23 -2.09 0.02
CA ALA A 110 0.84 -2.96 -0.47
C ALA A 110 0.34 -4.38 -0.80
N ILE A 111 -0.48 -4.97 0.06
CA ILE A 111 -1.10 -6.28 -0.16
C ILE A 111 -2.03 -6.24 -1.36
N ARG A 112 -2.84 -5.18 -1.50
CA ARG A 112 -3.71 -4.97 -2.66
C ARG A 112 -2.91 -4.89 -3.96
N ASP A 113 -1.83 -4.13 -3.99
CA ASP A 113 -0.98 -4.00 -5.17
C ASP A 113 -0.30 -5.34 -5.51
N CYS A 114 0.13 -6.11 -4.50
CA CYS A 114 0.61 -7.47 -4.72
C CYS A 114 -0.46 -8.36 -5.36
N ASN A 115 -1.72 -8.28 -4.92
CA ASN A 115 -2.82 -9.04 -5.50
C ASN A 115 -3.08 -8.61 -6.95
N ILE A 116 -3.13 -7.29 -7.23
CA ILE A 116 -3.27 -6.76 -8.60
C ILE A 116 -2.15 -7.31 -9.50
N PHE A 117 -0.90 -7.32 -9.03
CA PHE A 117 0.21 -7.88 -9.79
C PHE A 117 0.00 -9.37 -10.08
N LEU A 118 -0.34 -10.16 -9.08
CA LEU A 118 -0.52 -11.61 -9.22
C LEU A 118 -1.68 -11.99 -10.13
N GLU A 119 -2.74 -11.19 -10.16
CA GLU A 119 -3.88 -11.37 -11.05
C GLU A 119 -3.51 -11.11 -12.52
N ASN A 120 -2.70 -10.09 -12.78
CA ASN A 120 -2.43 -9.57 -14.13
C ASN A 120 -1.14 -10.07 -14.77
N ILE A 121 -0.24 -10.73 -14.03
CA ILE A 121 1.06 -11.20 -14.54
C ILE A 121 0.96 -12.31 -15.60
N LYS A 122 -0.21 -12.92 -15.77
CA LYS A 122 -0.37 -14.18 -16.52
C LYS A 122 -0.04 -14.06 -18.01
N ASP A 123 -0.40 -12.95 -18.65
CA ASP A 123 -0.46 -12.81 -20.11
C ASP A 123 0.42 -11.68 -20.67
N ILE A 124 1.54 -11.38 -20.00
CA ILE A 124 2.43 -10.28 -20.43
C ILE A 124 3.29 -10.71 -21.63
N PRO A 125 3.21 -10.00 -22.77
CA PRO A 125 4.04 -10.29 -23.93
C PRO A 125 5.54 -10.18 -23.63
N GLY A 126 6.32 -11.15 -24.09
CA GLY A 126 7.78 -11.13 -23.95
C GLY A 126 8.33 -11.55 -22.59
N LEU A 127 7.48 -11.87 -21.63
CA LEU A 127 7.90 -12.41 -20.34
C LEU A 127 8.15 -13.92 -20.44
N LYS A 128 9.38 -14.36 -20.14
CA LYS A 128 9.76 -15.79 -20.19
C LYS A 128 9.17 -16.53 -18.98
N GLY A 129 8.85 -17.82 -19.16
CA GLY A 129 8.21 -18.62 -18.12
C GLY A 129 8.99 -18.64 -16.79
N ASN A 130 10.29 -18.87 -16.82
CA ASN A 130 11.13 -18.87 -15.62
C ASN A 130 11.25 -17.49 -14.94
N GLU A 131 11.22 -16.40 -15.70
CA GLU A 131 11.21 -15.04 -15.17
C GLU A 131 9.86 -14.71 -14.55
N LYS A 132 8.77 -15.11 -15.21
CA LYS A 132 7.41 -14.97 -14.69
C LYS A 132 7.25 -15.70 -13.34
N ASP A 133 7.68 -16.95 -13.26
CA ASP A 133 7.59 -17.76 -12.05
C ASP A 133 8.37 -17.13 -10.90
N ARG A 134 9.56 -16.56 -11.20
CA ARG A 134 10.36 -15.82 -10.22
C ARG A 134 9.62 -14.59 -9.71
N TRP A 135 9.07 -13.76 -10.60
CA TRP A 135 8.34 -12.55 -10.20
C TRP A 135 7.09 -12.87 -9.37
N ILE A 136 6.37 -13.95 -9.73
CA ILE A 136 5.25 -14.44 -8.93
C ILE A 136 5.70 -14.85 -7.52
N ALA A 137 6.82 -15.57 -7.42
CA ALA A 137 7.36 -16.00 -6.13
C ALA A 137 7.82 -14.80 -5.28
N GLU A 138 8.50 -13.82 -5.89
CA GLU A 138 8.94 -12.58 -5.23
C GLU A 138 7.74 -11.79 -4.68
N VAL A 139 6.69 -11.57 -5.47
CA VAL A 139 5.51 -10.81 -5.03
C VAL A 139 4.71 -11.56 -3.97
N LYS A 140 4.63 -12.90 -4.07
CA LYS A 140 4.03 -13.72 -2.99
C LYS A 140 4.82 -13.61 -1.68
N ALA A 141 6.15 -13.57 -1.76
CA ALA A 141 6.99 -13.40 -0.58
C ALA A 141 6.80 -12.01 0.04
N LEU A 142 6.70 -10.95 -0.78
CA LEU A 142 6.38 -9.60 -0.30
C LEU A 142 5.00 -9.54 0.37
N LYS A 143 3.98 -10.13 -0.27
CA LYS A 143 2.63 -10.20 0.30
C LYS A 143 2.63 -10.89 1.67
N ALA A 144 3.32 -12.02 1.79
CA ALA A 144 3.45 -12.73 3.06
C ALA A 144 4.21 -11.90 4.11
N PHE A 145 5.27 -11.19 3.70
CA PHE A 145 6.01 -10.29 4.56
C PHE A 145 5.14 -9.15 5.10
N TYR A 146 4.29 -8.53 4.27
CA TYR A 146 3.39 -7.46 4.70
C TYR A 146 2.31 -7.95 5.68
N HIS A 147 1.73 -9.12 5.45
CA HIS A 147 0.84 -9.74 6.43
C HIS A 147 1.55 -10.04 7.75
N PHE A 148 2.76 -10.61 7.68
CA PHE A 148 3.56 -10.89 8.89
C PHE A 148 3.87 -9.60 9.65
N TRP A 149 4.22 -8.51 8.94
CA TRP A 149 4.50 -7.23 9.57
C TRP A 149 3.28 -6.66 10.29
N LEU A 150 2.13 -6.64 9.62
CA LEU A 150 0.87 -6.22 10.23
C LEU A 150 0.50 -7.09 11.44
N PHE A 151 0.62 -8.41 11.29
CA PHE A 151 0.38 -9.35 12.39
C PHE A 151 1.27 -9.05 13.61
N ARG A 152 2.56 -8.80 13.36
CA ARG A 152 3.52 -8.49 14.42
C ARG A 152 3.20 -7.19 15.14
N MET A 153 2.64 -6.19 14.43
CA MET A 153 2.31 -4.89 14.98
C MET A 153 0.95 -4.86 15.71
N TYR A 154 -0.03 -5.56 15.17
CA TYR A 154 -1.42 -5.40 15.58
C TYR A 154 -2.07 -6.67 16.13
N GLY A 155 -1.40 -7.81 16.10
CA GLY A 155 -1.97 -9.10 16.48
C GLY A 155 -2.84 -9.69 15.37
N PRO A 156 -4.00 -10.31 15.68
CA PRO A 156 -4.88 -10.88 14.67
C PRO A 156 -5.35 -9.84 13.67
N ILE A 157 -5.04 -10.05 12.40
CA ILE A 157 -5.38 -9.15 11.28
C ILE A 157 -6.23 -9.87 10.23
N PRO A 158 -6.97 -9.13 9.39
CA PRO A 158 -7.57 -9.68 8.20
C PRO A 158 -6.53 -10.28 7.25
N ILE A 159 -6.77 -11.52 6.78
CA ILE A 159 -5.97 -12.11 5.71
C ILE A 159 -6.65 -11.78 4.38
N VAL A 160 -5.92 -11.07 3.51
CA VAL A 160 -6.41 -10.61 2.21
C VAL A 160 -5.70 -11.40 1.11
N ASP A 161 -6.31 -12.51 0.69
CA ASP A 161 -5.71 -13.37 -0.34
C ASP A 161 -5.94 -12.86 -1.77
N GLU A 162 -7.05 -12.20 -2.01
CA GLU A 162 -7.44 -11.63 -3.30
C GLU A 162 -8.10 -10.26 -3.13
N ASN A 163 -8.16 -9.48 -4.18
CA ASN A 163 -8.85 -8.20 -4.16
C ASN A 163 -10.36 -8.40 -4.24
N ILE A 164 -11.07 -7.82 -3.29
CA ILE A 164 -12.52 -7.85 -3.25
C ILE A 164 -13.05 -6.76 -4.20
N SER A 165 -13.98 -7.12 -5.08
CA SER A 165 -14.67 -6.16 -5.94
C SER A 165 -15.46 -5.14 -5.11
N LEU A 166 -15.59 -3.91 -5.62
CA LEU A 166 -16.42 -2.88 -4.99
C LEU A 166 -17.91 -3.27 -4.94
N ASP A 167 -18.34 -4.13 -5.88
CA ASP A 167 -19.71 -4.65 -5.97
C ASP A 167 -19.90 -5.99 -5.25
N ALA A 168 -18.93 -6.41 -4.44
CA ALA A 168 -19.00 -7.69 -3.73
C ALA A 168 -20.11 -7.67 -2.68
N SER A 169 -20.77 -8.83 -2.54
CA SER A 169 -21.80 -9.00 -1.51
C SER A 169 -21.21 -8.89 -0.09
N PRO A 170 -22.02 -8.53 0.92
CA PRO A 170 -21.55 -8.51 2.31
C PRO A 170 -20.95 -9.84 2.79
N GLU A 171 -21.41 -10.97 2.25
CA GLU A 171 -20.87 -12.30 2.57
C GLU A 171 -19.45 -12.48 2.00
N ALA A 172 -19.18 -11.96 0.80
CA ALA A 172 -17.86 -12.01 0.18
C ALA A 172 -16.84 -11.13 0.92
N THR A 173 -17.32 -10.17 1.73
CA THR A 173 -16.46 -9.31 2.55
C THR A 173 -16.18 -9.89 3.94
N GLN A 174 -16.65 -11.11 4.23
CA GLN A 174 -16.28 -11.80 5.47
C GLN A 174 -14.79 -12.15 5.44
N VAL A 175 -14.06 -11.40 6.19
CA VAL A 175 -12.61 -11.53 6.26
C VAL A 175 -12.24 -12.60 7.28
N VAL A 176 -11.42 -13.54 6.85
CA VAL A 176 -10.85 -14.53 7.76
C VAL A 176 -9.78 -13.82 8.60
N LEU A 177 -10.04 -13.70 9.90
CA LEU A 177 -9.03 -13.23 10.83
C LEU A 177 -7.95 -14.31 10.99
N SER A 178 -6.69 -13.90 11.02
CA SER A 178 -5.59 -14.79 11.39
C SER A 178 -5.74 -15.16 12.86
N LEU A 179 -6.46 -16.26 13.14
CA LEU A 179 -6.51 -16.85 14.47
C LEU A 179 -5.24 -17.69 14.64
N ILE A 180 -4.19 -17.10 15.17
CA ILE A 180 -3.11 -17.87 15.75
C ILE A 180 -3.57 -18.16 17.18
N HIS A 181 -4.08 -19.36 17.39
CA HIS A 181 -4.15 -19.91 18.74
C HIS A 181 -2.72 -20.27 19.14
N ILE A 182 -2.15 -19.46 20.02
CA ILE A 182 -0.96 -19.83 20.78
C ILE A 182 -1.43 -20.74 21.90
#